data_59f06adf8095868c0e4c2f16b5dbec3a
#
_entry.id   59f06adf8095868c0e4c2f16b5dbec3a
#
_cell.length_a   1.000
_cell.length_b   1.000
_cell.length_c   1.000
_cell.angle_alpha   90.00
_cell.angle_beta   90.00
_cell.angle_gamma   90.00
#
_symmetry.space_group_name_H-M   'P 1'
#
loop_
_entity.id
_entity.type
_entity.pdbx_description
1 polymer ?
#
loop_
_entity_poly.entity_id
_entity_poly.type
_entity_poly.pdbx_seq_one_letter_code
_entity_poly.pdbx_strand_id
1 'polypeptide(L)'
;LHLSIRRQRQMCIRDSCEACKGDGIIKIEMHFLPDVYVPCEVCDGKRYNRETLEVTYKGKNIADVLEMTAEDATHFFENIPKIKRKLQTLVDVGLGYVTLGQQATTLSGGEAQRVKLASELHKRSTGRSIYILDEPTTGLHVDDISRLLKVLNRLVENGDTVVIIEHNLDVIKTADHIIDLGPEGGDGGGTIVATGTPEDIANVEGSYTGQYLKTVLERDRKEDES
;
A
#
# COMPACT_ATOMS: atom_id res chain seq x y z
N LEU A 1 -28.35 6.57 -7.01
CA LEU A 1 -27.06 6.53 -6.25
C LEU A 1 -27.21 6.99 -4.78
N HIS A 2 -27.99 8.05 -4.51
CA HIS A 2 -28.14 8.59 -3.15
C HIS A 2 -28.90 7.67 -2.17
N LEU A 3 -29.82 6.84 -2.63
CA LEU A 3 -30.63 5.96 -1.75
C LEU A 3 -29.85 4.73 -1.25
N SER A 4 -28.94 4.17 -2.06
CA SER A 4 -28.09 3.03 -1.64
C SER A 4 -27.03 3.46 -0.63
N ILE A 5 -26.39 4.61 -0.82
CA ILE A 5 -25.44 5.21 0.11
C ILE A 5 -26.13 5.57 1.44
N ARG A 6 -27.37 6.07 1.39
CA ARG A 6 -28.13 6.38 2.58
C ARG A 6 -28.51 5.13 3.38
N ARG A 7 -28.83 4.01 2.73
CA ARG A 7 -29.10 2.72 3.39
C ARG A 7 -27.85 2.13 4.03
N GLN A 8 -26.70 2.14 3.35
CA GLN A 8 -25.42 1.70 3.91
C GLN A 8 -25.01 2.55 5.13
N ARG A 9 -25.16 3.87 5.04
CA ARG A 9 -24.86 4.78 6.16
C ARG A 9 -25.80 4.56 7.36
N GLN A 10 -27.08 4.23 7.13
CA GLN A 10 -28.02 3.89 8.19
C GLN A 10 -27.72 2.51 8.82
N MET A 11 -27.26 1.53 8.03
CA MET A 11 -26.81 0.24 8.53
C MET A 11 -25.61 0.41 9.46
N CYS A 12 -24.57 1.10 9.01
CA CYS A 12 -23.38 1.35 9.85
C CYS A 12 -23.70 2.05 11.18
N ILE A 13 -24.66 2.97 11.21
CA ILE A 13 -25.07 3.67 12.44
C ILE A 13 -25.79 2.75 13.41
N ARG A 14 -26.58 1.78 12.91
CA ARG A 14 -27.31 0.82 13.76
C ARG A 14 -26.45 -0.30 14.30
N ASP A 15 -25.47 -0.72 13.52
CA ASP A 15 -24.65 -1.91 13.79
C ASP A 15 -23.38 -1.58 14.58
N SER A 16 -22.97 -0.32 14.61
CA SER A 16 -21.80 0.13 15.37
C SER A 16 -22.11 0.36 16.85
N CYS A 17 -21.08 0.25 17.68
CA CYS A 17 -21.16 0.61 19.10
C CYS A 17 -21.54 2.09 19.24
N GLU A 18 -22.59 2.38 20.00
CA GLU A 18 -23.11 3.74 20.18
C GLU A 18 -22.11 4.65 20.93
N ALA A 19 -21.33 4.11 21.86
CA ALA A 19 -20.37 4.86 22.66
C ALA A 19 -19.18 5.37 21.85
N CYS A 20 -18.55 4.51 21.01
CA CYS A 20 -17.42 4.88 20.17
C CYS A 20 -17.78 5.11 18.70
N LYS A 21 -19.05 4.99 18.32
CA LYS A 21 -19.58 5.19 16.96
C LYS A 21 -18.87 4.31 15.90
N GLY A 22 -18.32 3.17 16.34
CA GLY A 22 -17.61 2.23 15.45
C GLY A 22 -16.08 2.39 15.41
N ASP A 23 -15.50 3.35 16.15
CA ASP A 23 -14.05 3.55 16.16
C ASP A 23 -13.30 2.50 17.00
N GLY A 24 -13.98 1.87 17.96
CA GLY A 24 -13.39 0.90 18.90
C GLY A 24 -12.55 1.55 19.99
N ILE A 25 -12.26 2.84 19.87
CA ILE A 25 -11.47 3.65 20.80
C ILE A 25 -12.23 4.93 21.15
N ILE A 26 -11.90 5.50 22.29
CA ILE A 26 -12.39 6.80 22.75
C ILE A 26 -11.19 7.75 22.83
N LYS A 27 -11.29 8.90 22.17
CA LYS A 27 -10.32 9.96 22.23
C LYS A 27 -10.58 10.81 23.48
N ILE A 28 -9.58 10.91 24.36
CA ILE A 28 -9.60 11.80 25.52
C ILE A 28 -8.77 13.03 25.17
N GLU A 29 -9.42 14.16 24.97
CA GLU A 29 -8.73 15.42 24.66
C GLU A 29 -8.12 16.01 25.93
N MET A 30 -6.84 16.33 25.85
CA MET A 30 -6.09 16.96 26.94
C MET A 30 -5.63 18.35 26.51
N HIS A 31 -6.04 19.41 27.22
CA HIS A 31 -5.76 20.78 26.83
C HIS A 31 -4.28 21.18 26.72
N PHE A 32 -3.36 20.45 27.39
CA PHE A 32 -1.92 20.79 27.42
C PHE A 32 -1.00 19.59 27.10
N LEU A 33 -1.57 18.43 26.83
CA LEU A 33 -0.86 17.19 26.53
C LEU A 33 -1.40 16.59 25.23
N PRO A 34 -0.64 15.70 24.56
CA PRO A 34 -1.17 14.95 23.42
C PRO A 34 -2.44 14.18 23.80
N ASP A 35 -3.39 14.12 22.88
CA ASP A 35 -4.62 13.37 23.06
C ASP A 35 -4.32 11.89 23.34
N VAL A 36 -5.07 11.30 24.28
CA VAL A 36 -4.92 9.90 24.64
C VAL A 36 -6.08 9.10 24.04
N TYR A 37 -5.74 7.98 23.44
CA TYR A 37 -6.68 7.05 22.85
C TYR A 37 -6.79 5.80 23.73
N VAL A 38 -7.99 5.50 24.23
CA VAL A 38 -8.24 4.32 25.06
C VAL A 38 -9.27 3.39 24.38
N PRO A 39 -9.17 2.06 24.55
CA PRO A 39 -10.17 1.14 24.06
C PRO A 39 -11.56 1.51 24.63
N CYS A 40 -12.60 1.37 23.81
CA CYS A 40 -13.96 1.61 24.24
C CYS A 40 -14.42 0.50 25.21
N GLU A 41 -14.72 0.84 26.45
CA GLU A 41 -15.15 -0.11 27.47
C GLU A 41 -16.50 -0.78 27.16
N VAL A 42 -17.37 -0.12 26.38
CA VAL A 42 -18.71 -0.63 26.05
C VAL A 42 -18.62 -1.79 25.04
N CYS A 43 -17.75 -1.70 24.03
CA CYS A 43 -17.60 -2.74 23.00
C CYS A 43 -16.28 -3.50 23.13
N ASP A 44 -15.45 -3.20 24.13
CA ASP A 44 -14.14 -3.81 24.35
C ASP A 44 -13.26 -3.76 23.07
N GLY A 45 -13.24 -2.60 22.41
CA GLY A 45 -12.51 -2.40 21.16
C GLY A 45 -13.13 -3.02 19.90
N LYS A 46 -14.21 -3.82 20.02
CA LYS A 46 -14.81 -4.61 18.93
C LYS A 46 -15.60 -3.79 17.91
N ARG A 47 -15.81 -2.49 18.13
CA ARG A 47 -16.44 -1.52 17.22
C ARG A 47 -17.93 -1.69 16.96
N TYR A 48 -18.49 -2.87 17.15
CA TYR A 48 -19.88 -3.21 16.84
C TYR A 48 -20.69 -3.44 18.10
N ASN A 49 -22.02 -3.34 17.96
CA ASN A 49 -22.93 -3.69 19.02
C ASN A 49 -23.01 -5.21 19.20
N ARG A 50 -23.61 -5.65 20.33
CA ARG A 50 -23.68 -7.07 20.69
C ARG A 50 -24.48 -7.89 19.66
N GLU A 51 -25.57 -7.36 19.15
CA GLU A 51 -26.45 -8.04 18.19
C GLU A 51 -25.72 -8.33 16.89
N THR A 52 -24.94 -7.36 16.40
CA THR A 52 -24.11 -7.54 15.20
C THR A 52 -22.99 -8.57 15.41
N LEU A 53 -22.42 -8.62 16.61
CA LEU A 53 -21.36 -9.60 16.94
C LEU A 53 -21.87 -11.03 17.08
N GLU A 54 -23.18 -11.24 17.27
CA GLU A 54 -23.79 -12.59 17.26
C GLU A 54 -23.88 -13.20 15.85
N VAL A 55 -23.81 -12.37 14.79
CA VAL A 55 -23.81 -12.84 13.40
C VAL A 55 -22.45 -13.38 13.03
N THR A 56 -22.39 -14.62 12.59
CA THR A 56 -21.13 -15.28 12.21
C THR A 56 -21.15 -15.83 10.77
N TYR A 57 -19.98 -15.81 10.13
CA TYR A 57 -19.71 -16.49 8.87
C TYR A 57 -18.49 -17.40 9.06
N LYS A 58 -18.60 -18.68 8.73
CA LYS A 58 -17.56 -19.69 9.01
C LYS A 58 -17.05 -19.65 10.46
N GLY A 59 -17.94 -19.38 11.44
CA GLY A 59 -17.61 -19.32 12.86
C GLY A 59 -16.88 -18.04 13.33
N LYS A 60 -16.75 -17.05 12.48
CA LYS A 60 -16.12 -15.75 12.77
C LYS A 60 -17.15 -14.62 12.68
N ASN A 61 -17.17 -13.71 13.63
CA ASN A 61 -17.96 -12.50 13.56
C ASN A 61 -17.18 -11.37 12.89
N ILE A 62 -17.80 -10.20 12.72
CA ILE A 62 -17.17 -9.08 12.02
C ILE A 62 -15.95 -8.53 12.75
N ALA A 63 -15.89 -8.56 14.08
CA ALA A 63 -14.71 -8.13 14.84
C ALA A 63 -13.54 -9.10 14.59
N ASP A 64 -13.80 -10.42 14.65
CA ASP A 64 -12.79 -11.44 14.34
C ASP A 64 -12.24 -11.27 12.91
N VAL A 65 -13.10 -10.91 11.96
CA VAL A 65 -12.70 -10.64 10.57
C VAL A 65 -11.81 -9.39 10.47
N LEU A 66 -12.10 -8.35 11.24
CA LEU A 66 -11.28 -7.14 11.26
C LEU A 66 -9.90 -7.37 11.89
N GLU A 67 -9.76 -8.35 12.76
CA GLU A 67 -8.48 -8.76 13.35
C GLU A 67 -7.63 -9.63 12.41
N MET A 68 -8.22 -10.18 11.34
CA MET A 68 -7.46 -10.95 10.35
C MET A 68 -6.51 -10.04 9.57
N THR A 69 -5.36 -10.60 9.20
CA THR A 69 -4.50 -10.00 8.18
C THR A 69 -5.18 -10.03 6.80
N ALA A 70 -4.75 -9.19 5.88
CA ALA A 70 -5.27 -9.22 4.51
C ALA A 70 -5.01 -10.58 3.83
N GLU A 71 -3.90 -11.23 4.15
CA GLU A 71 -3.54 -12.57 3.65
C GLU A 71 -4.49 -13.64 4.20
N ASP A 72 -4.68 -13.71 5.53
CA ASP A 72 -5.61 -14.66 6.16
C ASP A 72 -7.04 -14.47 5.66
N ALA A 73 -7.47 -13.23 5.53
CA ALA A 73 -8.80 -12.89 5.02
C ALA A 73 -8.98 -13.32 3.56
N THR A 74 -7.93 -13.30 2.74
CA THR A 74 -7.98 -13.79 1.35
C THR A 74 -8.31 -15.29 1.31
N HIS A 75 -7.72 -16.07 2.20
CA HIS A 75 -8.05 -17.50 2.36
C HIS A 75 -9.43 -17.70 2.96
N PHE A 76 -9.79 -16.93 3.98
CA PHE A 76 -11.09 -17.03 4.64
C PHE A 76 -12.26 -16.78 3.67
N PHE A 77 -12.11 -15.77 2.78
CA PHE A 77 -13.11 -15.41 1.77
C PHE A 77 -12.88 -16.04 0.39
N GLU A 78 -12.17 -17.16 0.31
CA GLU A 78 -11.85 -17.84 -0.95
C GLU A 78 -13.07 -18.10 -1.86
N ASN A 79 -14.24 -18.39 -1.24
CA ASN A 79 -15.50 -18.69 -1.93
C ASN A 79 -16.34 -17.45 -2.26
N ILE A 80 -15.83 -16.24 -1.96
CA ILE A 80 -16.49 -14.97 -2.26
C ILE A 80 -15.62 -14.12 -3.19
N PRO A 81 -15.69 -14.34 -4.52
CA PRO A 81 -14.74 -13.76 -5.48
C PRO A 81 -14.63 -12.23 -5.42
N LYS A 82 -15.73 -11.55 -5.12
CA LYS A 82 -15.74 -10.07 -5.02
C LYS A 82 -14.92 -9.55 -3.85
N ILE A 83 -14.89 -10.26 -2.72
CA ILE A 83 -14.09 -9.90 -1.55
C ILE A 83 -12.65 -10.34 -1.77
N LYS A 84 -12.46 -11.63 -2.13
CA LYS A 84 -11.14 -12.20 -2.40
C LYS A 84 -10.31 -11.33 -3.35
N ARG A 85 -10.90 -10.88 -4.47
CA ARG A 85 -10.21 -10.04 -5.45
C ARG A 85 -9.68 -8.73 -4.83
N LYS A 86 -10.45 -8.10 -3.93
CA LYS A 86 -10.02 -6.86 -3.26
C LYS A 86 -8.90 -7.11 -2.26
N LEU A 87 -9.01 -8.18 -1.49
CA LEU A 87 -8.00 -8.58 -0.53
C LEU A 87 -6.70 -8.99 -1.23
N GLN A 88 -6.82 -9.76 -2.33
CA GLN A 88 -5.66 -10.16 -3.12
C GLN A 88 -4.88 -8.94 -3.64
N THR A 89 -5.55 -7.87 -4.03
CA THR A 89 -4.86 -6.64 -4.45
C THR A 89 -4.05 -6.01 -3.31
N LEU A 90 -4.53 -6.09 -2.05
CA LEU A 90 -3.74 -5.64 -0.90
C LEU A 90 -2.49 -6.51 -0.70
N VAL A 91 -2.63 -7.82 -0.85
CA VAL A 91 -1.50 -8.76 -0.79
C VAL A 91 -0.50 -8.49 -1.92
N ASP A 92 -1.01 -8.26 -3.14
CA ASP A 92 -0.17 -8.01 -4.33
C ASP A 92 0.68 -6.72 -4.21
N VAL A 93 0.21 -5.73 -3.45
CA VAL A 93 0.99 -4.50 -3.16
C VAL A 93 1.86 -4.60 -1.90
N GLY A 94 2.05 -5.81 -1.34
CA GLY A 94 2.88 -6.04 -0.16
C GLY A 94 2.23 -5.63 1.17
N LEU A 95 0.89 -5.62 1.26
CA LEU A 95 0.14 -5.31 2.48
C LEU A 95 -0.56 -6.55 3.07
N GLY A 96 -0.06 -7.76 2.78
CA GLY A 96 -0.64 -9.00 3.26
C GLY A 96 -0.69 -9.10 4.79
N TYR A 97 0.30 -8.54 5.48
CA TYR A 97 0.43 -8.53 6.94
C TYR A 97 -0.48 -7.53 7.66
N VAL A 98 -1.02 -6.54 6.96
CA VAL A 98 -1.86 -5.49 7.55
C VAL A 98 -3.20 -6.07 7.95
N THR A 99 -3.66 -5.78 9.17
CA THR A 99 -4.97 -6.22 9.64
C THR A 99 -6.09 -5.38 9.00
N LEU A 100 -7.22 -6.01 8.67
CA LEU A 100 -8.33 -5.33 7.99
C LEU A 100 -8.92 -4.20 8.83
N GLY A 101 -8.85 -4.32 10.16
CA GLY A 101 -9.31 -3.32 11.10
C GLY A 101 -8.27 -2.27 11.49
N GLN A 102 -7.07 -2.29 10.91
CA GLN A 102 -6.02 -1.32 11.25
C GLN A 102 -6.47 0.11 10.95
N GLN A 103 -6.19 1.02 11.88
CA GLN A 103 -6.53 2.43 11.71
C GLN A 103 -5.59 3.08 10.71
N ALA A 104 -6.11 3.94 9.84
CA ALA A 104 -5.31 4.64 8.83
C ALA A 104 -4.19 5.51 9.45
N THR A 105 -4.40 6.01 10.67
CA THR A 105 -3.42 6.82 11.41
C THR A 105 -2.21 6.03 11.92
N THR A 106 -2.29 4.70 11.93
CA THR A 106 -1.20 3.81 12.35
C THR A 106 -0.39 3.29 11.17
N LEU A 107 -0.80 3.58 9.94
CA LEU A 107 -0.07 3.22 8.73
C LEU A 107 1.12 4.15 8.53
N SER A 108 2.24 3.60 8.13
CA SER A 108 3.37 4.37 7.63
C SER A 108 3.03 5.07 6.30
N GLY A 109 3.81 6.08 5.91
CA GLY A 109 3.61 6.77 4.63
C GLY A 109 3.59 5.83 3.43
N GLY A 110 4.53 4.88 3.37
CA GLY A 110 4.59 3.88 2.31
C GLY A 110 3.38 2.92 2.31
N GLU A 111 2.92 2.48 3.49
CA GLU A 111 1.71 1.65 3.60
C GLU A 111 0.46 2.40 3.13
N ALA A 112 0.31 3.67 3.52
CA ALA A 112 -0.81 4.50 3.09
C ALA A 112 -0.82 4.71 1.56
N GLN A 113 0.35 4.92 0.94
CA GLN A 113 0.48 4.99 -0.51
C GLN A 113 0.07 3.68 -1.18
N ARG A 114 0.51 2.52 -0.67
CA ARG A 114 0.17 1.20 -1.21
C ARG A 114 -1.32 0.89 -1.06
N VAL A 115 -1.97 1.28 0.05
CA VAL A 115 -3.43 1.18 0.20
C VAL A 115 -4.14 2.00 -0.89
N LYS A 116 -3.67 3.22 -1.15
CA LYS A 116 -4.21 4.07 -2.21
C LYS A 116 -4.00 3.43 -3.59
N LEU A 117 -2.81 2.90 -3.86
CA LEU A 117 -2.49 2.18 -5.09
C LEU A 117 -3.43 0.96 -5.28
N ALA A 118 -3.60 0.13 -4.24
CA ALA A 118 -4.53 -1.00 -4.27
C ALA A 118 -5.97 -0.58 -4.60
N SER A 119 -6.40 0.58 -4.08
CA SER A 119 -7.72 1.15 -4.39
C SER A 119 -7.85 1.57 -5.86
N GLU A 120 -6.80 2.14 -6.46
CA GLU A 120 -6.79 2.55 -7.87
C GLU A 120 -6.77 1.35 -8.82
N LEU A 121 -6.05 0.28 -8.48
CA LEU A 121 -5.99 -0.97 -9.25
C LEU A 121 -7.34 -1.67 -9.45
N HIS A 122 -8.32 -1.38 -8.58
CA HIS A 122 -9.69 -1.87 -8.76
C HIS A 122 -10.50 -1.09 -9.77
N LYS A 123 -10.09 0.13 -10.10
CA LYS A 123 -10.73 0.94 -11.12
C LYS A 123 -10.35 0.40 -12.50
N ARG A 124 -11.24 0.57 -13.45
CA ARG A 124 -10.93 0.23 -14.84
C ARG A 124 -9.91 1.25 -15.34
N SER A 125 -8.72 0.79 -15.71
CA SER A 125 -7.72 1.65 -16.32
C SER A 125 -8.27 2.27 -17.62
N THR A 126 -7.99 3.56 -17.80
CA THR A 126 -8.32 4.29 -19.04
C THR A 126 -7.12 4.40 -19.97
N GLY A 127 -5.93 3.93 -19.55
CA GLY A 127 -4.66 4.07 -20.29
C GLY A 127 -4.20 5.52 -20.45
N ARG A 128 -4.61 6.41 -19.54
CA ARG A 128 -4.31 7.85 -19.58
C ARG A 128 -4.03 8.43 -18.20
N SER A 129 -3.72 7.58 -17.23
CA SER A 129 -3.43 8.02 -15.87
C SER A 129 -1.92 8.16 -15.68
N ILE A 130 -1.50 9.08 -14.82
CA ILE A 130 -0.15 9.15 -14.32
C ILE A 130 -0.16 8.86 -12.82
N TYR A 131 0.70 7.95 -12.39
CA TYR A 131 0.89 7.57 -10.99
C TYR A 131 2.26 8.08 -10.56
N ILE A 132 2.30 8.87 -9.50
CA ILE A 132 3.54 9.35 -8.90
C ILE A 132 3.66 8.71 -7.53
N LEU A 133 4.72 7.93 -7.34
CA LEU A 133 5.00 7.18 -6.11
C LEU A 133 6.32 7.67 -5.53
N ASP A 134 6.31 7.96 -4.25
CA ASP A 134 7.46 8.44 -3.50
C ASP A 134 7.88 7.35 -2.51
N GLU A 135 9.07 6.76 -2.74
CA GLU A 135 9.65 5.65 -1.98
C GLU A 135 8.65 4.51 -1.66
N PRO A 136 7.93 3.95 -2.65
CA PRO A 136 6.90 2.95 -2.40
C PRO A 136 7.42 1.63 -1.82
N THR A 137 8.74 1.38 -1.88
CA THR A 137 9.37 0.17 -1.34
C THR A 137 9.79 0.30 0.13
N THR A 138 9.63 1.49 0.74
CA THR A 138 9.99 1.70 2.14
C THR A 138 9.28 0.71 3.07
N GLY A 139 10.07 -0.05 3.84
CA GLY A 139 9.58 -1.05 4.78
C GLY A 139 9.11 -2.36 4.15
N LEU A 140 9.36 -2.59 2.86
CA LEU A 140 9.07 -3.86 2.19
C LEU A 140 10.24 -4.85 2.27
N HIS A 141 9.88 -6.13 2.37
CA HIS A 141 10.82 -7.23 2.14
C HIS A 141 11.07 -7.41 0.62
N VAL A 142 12.18 -8.03 0.25
CA VAL A 142 12.58 -8.22 -1.17
C VAL A 142 11.49 -8.91 -2.00
N ASP A 143 10.83 -9.91 -1.44
CA ASP A 143 9.74 -10.63 -2.12
C ASP A 143 8.53 -9.72 -2.41
N ASP A 144 8.22 -8.80 -1.49
CA ASP A 144 7.12 -7.85 -1.65
C ASP A 144 7.45 -6.76 -2.68
N ILE A 145 8.72 -6.38 -2.81
CA ILE A 145 9.19 -5.48 -3.88
C ILE A 145 8.93 -6.12 -5.24
N SER A 146 9.26 -7.40 -5.42
CA SER A 146 8.98 -8.13 -6.67
C SER A 146 7.48 -8.18 -6.99
N ARG A 147 6.62 -8.37 -5.99
CA ARG A 147 5.16 -8.33 -6.17
C ARG A 147 4.69 -6.94 -6.57
N LEU A 148 5.18 -5.90 -5.89
CA LEU A 148 4.85 -4.50 -6.20
C LEU A 148 5.25 -4.16 -7.64
N LEU A 149 6.46 -4.52 -8.07
CA LEU A 149 6.93 -4.28 -9.44
C LEU A 149 6.02 -4.93 -10.49
N LYS A 150 5.57 -6.18 -10.27
CA LYS A 150 4.61 -6.84 -11.16
C LYS A 150 3.29 -6.07 -11.28
N VAL A 151 2.85 -5.46 -10.17
CA VAL A 151 1.64 -4.64 -10.16
C VAL A 151 1.84 -3.34 -10.93
N LEU A 152 2.99 -2.67 -10.75
CA LEU A 152 3.32 -1.43 -11.45
C LEU A 152 3.48 -1.65 -12.95
N ASN A 153 4.13 -2.75 -13.36
CA ASN A 153 4.26 -3.12 -14.76
C ASN A 153 2.91 -3.34 -15.44
N ARG A 154 1.94 -3.95 -14.75
CA ARG A 154 0.58 -4.07 -15.28
C ARG A 154 -0.10 -2.72 -15.55
N LEU A 155 0.19 -1.68 -14.74
CA LEU A 155 -0.32 -0.32 -15.03
C LEU A 155 0.29 0.23 -16.31
N VAL A 156 1.59 0.07 -16.48
CA VAL A 156 2.30 0.50 -17.70
C VAL A 156 1.79 -0.27 -18.93
N GLU A 157 1.63 -1.60 -18.85
CA GLU A 157 1.05 -2.43 -19.91
C GLU A 157 -0.37 -2.02 -20.30
N ASN A 158 -1.15 -1.48 -19.35
CA ASN A 158 -2.47 -0.93 -19.61
C ASN A 158 -2.44 0.48 -20.24
N GLY A 159 -1.26 1.04 -20.49
CA GLY A 159 -1.06 2.36 -21.12
C GLY A 159 -0.99 3.52 -20.13
N ASP A 160 -0.96 3.26 -18.83
CA ASP A 160 -0.78 4.29 -17.81
C ASP A 160 0.73 4.61 -17.66
N THR A 161 1.05 5.79 -17.14
CA THR A 161 2.43 6.19 -16.86
C THR A 161 2.71 6.09 -15.36
N VAL A 162 3.83 5.49 -14.99
CA VAL A 162 4.26 5.37 -13.59
C VAL A 162 5.59 6.11 -13.41
N VAL A 163 5.62 7.07 -12.50
CA VAL A 163 6.81 7.81 -12.08
C VAL A 163 7.11 7.41 -10.64
N ILE A 164 8.33 6.95 -10.38
CA ILE A 164 8.74 6.46 -9.07
C ILE A 164 9.97 7.23 -8.62
N ILE A 165 9.93 7.77 -7.41
CA ILE A 165 11.09 8.32 -6.73
C ILE A 165 11.61 7.21 -5.84
N GLU A 166 12.83 6.72 -6.09
CA GLU A 166 13.36 5.54 -5.40
C GLU A 166 14.88 5.56 -5.26
N HIS A 167 15.36 4.85 -4.25
CA HIS A 167 16.77 4.60 -4.00
C HIS A 167 17.12 3.11 -4.08
N ASN A 168 16.10 2.24 -4.17
CA ASN A 168 16.27 0.80 -4.26
C ASN A 168 16.71 0.40 -5.66
N LEU A 169 17.91 -0.19 -5.76
CA LEU A 169 18.50 -0.59 -7.05
C LEU A 169 17.70 -1.71 -7.75
N ASP A 170 17.00 -2.57 -7.01
CA ASP A 170 16.16 -3.60 -7.60
C ASP A 170 14.93 -3.01 -8.32
N VAL A 171 14.48 -1.82 -7.91
CA VAL A 171 13.45 -1.05 -8.63
C VAL A 171 14.08 -0.28 -9.78
N ILE A 172 15.18 0.43 -9.53
CA ILE A 172 15.84 1.29 -10.51
C ILE A 172 16.26 0.49 -11.75
N LYS A 173 16.81 -0.72 -11.58
CA LYS A 173 17.24 -1.59 -12.68
C LYS A 173 16.09 -2.07 -13.60
N THR A 174 14.83 -2.00 -13.13
CA THR A 174 13.63 -2.42 -13.88
C THR A 174 12.92 -1.27 -14.59
N ALA A 175 13.42 -0.04 -14.44
CA ALA A 175 12.80 1.13 -15.05
C ALA A 175 13.07 1.19 -16.56
N ASP A 176 12.07 1.64 -17.33
CA ASP A 176 12.25 1.90 -18.78
C ASP A 176 13.10 3.15 -19.02
N HIS A 177 13.01 4.11 -18.10
CA HIS A 177 13.74 5.38 -18.18
C HIS A 177 14.05 5.94 -16.79
N ILE A 178 15.30 6.38 -16.60
CA ILE A 178 15.78 6.96 -15.36
C ILE A 178 16.12 8.44 -15.58
N ILE A 179 15.80 9.28 -14.61
CA ILE A 179 16.24 10.65 -14.48
C ILE A 179 17.05 10.73 -13.18
N ASP A 180 18.38 10.76 -13.30
CA ASP A 180 19.30 10.83 -12.16
C ASP A 180 19.56 12.27 -11.77
N LEU A 181 19.27 12.57 -10.50
CA LEU A 181 19.42 13.91 -9.92
C LEU A 181 20.59 13.93 -8.94
N GLY A 182 21.45 14.92 -9.05
CA GLY A 182 22.58 15.04 -8.15
C GLY A 182 23.48 16.23 -8.48
N PRO A 183 24.80 16.16 -8.19
CA PRO A 183 25.47 15.10 -7.38
C PRO A 183 25.21 15.20 -5.87
N GLU A 184 24.80 16.40 -5.37
CA GLU A 184 24.62 16.67 -3.94
C GLU A 184 23.18 17.06 -3.64
N GLY A 185 22.84 17.23 -2.35
CA GLY A 185 21.56 17.75 -1.90
C GLY A 185 21.61 19.25 -1.61
N GLY A 186 20.44 19.89 -1.39
CA GLY A 186 20.34 21.31 -1.07
C GLY A 186 20.75 22.23 -2.22
N ASP A 187 21.37 23.38 -1.91
CA ASP A 187 21.72 24.42 -2.89
C ASP A 187 22.76 23.98 -3.94
N GLY A 188 23.53 22.93 -3.66
CA GLY A 188 24.51 22.32 -4.59
C GLY A 188 24.00 21.15 -5.43
N GLY A 189 22.74 20.75 -5.24
CA GLY A 189 22.14 19.57 -5.85
C GLY A 189 20.94 19.88 -6.74
N GLY A 190 20.21 18.83 -7.09
CA GLY A 190 18.97 18.95 -7.84
C GLY A 190 19.13 19.25 -9.33
N THR A 191 20.34 19.07 -9.89
CA THR A 191 20.57 19.11 -11.32
C THR A 191 20.44 17.72 -11.93
N ILE A 192 20.05 17.64 -13.20
CA ILE A 192 20.02 16.38 -13.92
C ILE A 192 21.47 15.99 -14.26
N VAL A 193 21.92 14.88 -13.68
CA VAL A 193 23.26 14.31 -13.93
C VAL A 193 23.23 13.43 -15.19
N ALA A 194 22.21 12.61 -15.33
CA ALA A 194 22.04 11.71 -16.46
C ALA A 194 20.56 11.37 -16.67
N THR A 195 20.22 11.00 -17.90
CA THR A 195 18.91 10.45 -18.28
C THR A 195 19.10 9.33 -19.31
N GLY A 196 18.28 8.29 -19.22
CA GLY A 196 18.34 7.17 -20.16
C GLY A 196 17.86 5.87 -19.57
N THR A 197 18.16 4.77 -20.23
CA THR A 197 17.90 3.43 -19.71
C THR A 197 18.83 3.10 -18.53
N PRO A 198 18.54 2.06 -17.74
CA PRO A 198 19.47 1.60 -16.70
C PRO A 198 20.88 1.36 -17.21
N GLU A 199 21.03 0.79 -18.41
CA GLU A 199 22.31 0.53 -19.07
C GLU A 199 23.04 1.82 -19.48
N ASP A 200 22.30 2.84 -19.92
CA ASP A 200 22.87 4.14 -20.26
C ASP A 200 23.43 4.81 -19.01
N ILE A 201 22.65 4.84 -17.92
CA ILE A 201 23.03 5.44 -16.65
C ILE A 201 24.25 4.73 -16.03
N ALA A 202 24.31 3.40 -16.13
CA ALA A 202 25.45 2.60 -15.63
C ALA A 202 26.78 2.95 -16.29
N ASN A 203 26.78 3.61 -17.45
CA ASN A 203 27.97 4.02 -18.19
C ASN A 203 28.35 5.50 -17.99
N VAL A 204 27.60 6.27 -17.21
CA VAL A 204 27.87 7.69 -16.92
C VAL A 204 28.83 7.82 -15.75
N GLU A 205 30.06 8.26 -15.97
CA GLU A 205 31.10 8.38 -14.93
C GLU A 205 30.73 9.31 -13.78
N GLY A 206 29.90 10.35 -14.04
CA GLY A 206 29.46 11.32 -13.03
C GLY A 206 28.25 10.88 -12.19
N SER A 207 27.63 9.73 -12.52
CA SER A 207 26.45 9.23 -11.81
C SER A 207 26.84 8.28 -10.69
N TYR A 208 26.53 8.65 -9.44
CA TYR A 208 26.67 7.72 -8.31
C TYR A 208 25.69 6.54 -8.45
N THR A 209 24.46 6.79 -8.83
CA THR A 209 23.46 5.76 -9.12
C THR A 209 23.97 4.80 -10.19
N GLY A 210 24.58 5.31 -11.25
CA GLY A 210 25.15 4.53 -12.33
C GLY A 210 26.27 3.59 -11.88
N GLN A 211 27.17 4.04 -11.00
CA GLN A 211 28.26 3.21 -10.47
C GLN A 211 27.74 1.97 -9.71
N TYR A 212 26.72 2.14 -8.85
CA TYR A 212 26.12 1.04 -8.12
C TYR A 212 25.27 0.15 -9.04
N LEU A 213 24.51 0.75 -9.95
CA LEU A 213 23.66 0.05 -10.91
C LEU A 213 24.46 -0.89 -11.82
N LYS A 214 25.64 -0.47 -12.26
CA LYS A 214 26.55 -1.29 -13.06
C LYS A 214 26.87 -2.62 -12.37
N THR A 215 27.19 -2.58 -11.08
CA THR A 215 27.51 -3.78 -10.31
C THR A 215 26.33 -4.75 -10.21
N VAL A 216 25.12 -4.21 -10.06
CA VAL A 216 23.89 -5.01 -9.96
C VAL A 216 23.57 -5.65 -11.33
N LEU A 217 23.64 -4.90 -12.41
CA LEU A 217 23.39 -5.40 -13.75
C LEU A 217 24.40 -6.48 -14.18
N GLU A 218 25.69 -6.33 -13.81
CA GLU A 218 26.72 -7.33 -14.08
C GLU A 218 26.50 -8.64 -13.28
N ARG A 219 26.00 -8.54 -12.05
CA ARG A 219 25.63 -9.71 -11.24
C ARG A 219 24.46 -10.46 -11.86
N ASP A 220 23.40 -9.74 -12.21
CA ASP A 220 22.19 -10.34 -12.75
C ASP A 220 22.46 -11.05 -14.09
N ARG A 221 23.31 -10.48 -14.95
CA ARG A 221 23.75 -11.15 -16.20
C ARG A 221 24.46 -12.48 -15.96
N LYS A 222 25.28 -12.57 -14.90
CA LYS A 222 26.00 -13.82 -14.58
C LYS A 222 25.07 -14.90 -14.02
N GLU A 223 24.01 -14.49 -13.33
CA GLU A 223 23.00 -15.41 -12.81
C GLU A 223 22.11 -15.97 -13.93
N ASP A 224 21.82 -15.19 -14.97
CA ASP A 224 21.07 -15.62 -16.15
C ASP A 224 21.85 -16.57 -17.08
N GLU A 225 23.20 -16.52 -17.04
CA GLU A 225 24.09 -17.37 -17.86
C GLU A 225 24.43 -18.71 -17.19
N SER A 226 24.06 -18.92 -15.90
CA SER A 226 24.37 -20.11 -15.12
C SER A 226 23.20 -21.09 -15.00
#